data_e5447c0c699a847e7813ffb7802e7379
#
_entry.id   e5447c0c699a847e7813ffb7802e7379
#
_cell.length_a   1.000
_cell.length_b   1.000
_cell.length_c   1.000
_cell.angle_alpha   90.00
_cell.angle_beta   90.00
_cell.angle_gamma   90.00
#
_symmetry.space_group_name_H-M   'P 1'
#
loop_
_entity.id
_entity.type
_entity.pdbx_description
1 polymer ?
#
loop_
_entity_poly.entity_id
_entity_poly.type
_entity_poly.pdbx_seq_one_letter_code
_entity_poly.pdbx_strand_id
1 'polypeptide(L)'
;MHNLYNFEDCPPRTQTGSLKWDRYPAEVLPLWVADMDIETAPEIIEALKKRLDHKVFGYTIPYDSVHDSVIQYLKREHNYSVKKEAINFLPGLVPAINLCCHAFSGSEDSIMTATPVYPPFLLAPKFAERELITVPLCLNTEQKWTLDFPAMEKAIQPNTKIFILCNPHNPVGRVYSKNELQQLASFCSRHDLILISDEIHCDLIFDTSVEHHVTATIDQELADRTITLMAPSKTYNLPGLACAYSIIENPKLKYQFEKSIRGIITEINCFGYVACEAAYNFGEPWRQALLAHLSDNYNYLKNFLETKIPQIEYRPMQATYLAWLNVDNLNLEKPAQFFEAHGIGLSDGKPFGDSKYLRLNFGCSKNRLSEALERMHRGLIKENIIGHEQ
;
A
#
# COMPACT_ATOMS: atom_id res chain seq x y z
N MET A 1 -0.92 -23.40 -18.29
CA MET A 1 -1.73 -22.36 -18.96
C MET A 1 -0.73 -21.32 -19.46
N HIS A 2 -0.60 -21.15 -20.77
CA HIS A 2 0.30 -20.14 -21.35
C HIS A 2 -0.17 -18.76 -20.89
N ASN A 3 0.78 -17.89 -20.50
CA ASN A 3 0.56 -16.53 -20.00
C ASN A 3 -0.37 -15.77 -20.94
N LEU A 4 -1.62 -15.57 -20.50
CA LEU A 4 -2.60 -14.76 -21.20
C LEU A 4 -2.17 -13.27 -21.19
N TYR A 5 -1.34 -12.89 -20.23
CA TYR A 5 -0.85 -11.53 -19.99
C TYR A 5 0.67 -11.48 -20.06
N ASN A 6 1.20 -10.44 -20.72
CA ASN A 6 2.63 -10.21 -20.85
C ASN A 6 3.08 -9.09 -19.90
N PHE A 7 3.84 -9.43 -18.86
CA PHE A 7 4.38 -8.47 -17.89
C PHE A 7 5.84 -8.07 -18.18
N GLU A 8 6.43 -8.61 -19.24
CA GLU A 8 7.80 -8.25 -19.67
C GLU A 8 7.82 -7.06 -20.63
N ASP A 9 6.73 -6.83 -21.35
CA ASP A 9 6.59 -5.75 -22.33
C ASP A 9 6.00 -4.51 -21.67
N CYS A 10 6.87 -3.73 -21.01
CA CYS A 10 6.46 -2.52 -20.30
C CYS A 10 6.49 -1.30 -21.23
N PRO A 11 5.39 -0.55 -21.37
CA PRO A 11 5.37 0.65 -22.19
C PRO A 11 6.34 1.71 -21.68
N PRO A 12 6.93 2.55 -22.57
CA PRO A 12 7.78 3.66 -22.16
C PRO A 12 6.95 4.69 -21.38
N ARG A 13 7.50 5.16 -20.25
CA ARG A 13 6.79 6.11 -19.36
C ARG A 13 7.54 7.42 -19.18
N THR A 14 8.68 7.61 -19.82
CA THR A 14 9.41 8.88 -19.85
C THR A 14 8.66 9.92 -20.68
N GLN A 15 8.65 11.18 -20.26
CA GLN A 15 7.96 12.28 -20.93
C GLN A 15 6.43 12.10 -21.05
N THR A 16 5.85 11.36 -20.12
CA THR A 16 4.39 11.14 -20.06
C THR A 16 3.72 11.86 -18.88
N GLY A 17 4.46 12.67 -18.12
CA GLY A 17 4.00 13.24 -16.84
C GLY A 17 4.02 12.21 -15.70
N SER A 18 4.73 11.10 -15.88
CA SER A 18 4.86 10.07 -14.85
C SER A 18 5.66 10.56 -13.64
N LEU A 19 5.01 10.66 -12.48
CA LEU A 19 5.70 10.99 -11.23
C LEU A 19 6.89 10.08 -10.96
N LYS A 20 6.80 8.80 -11.35
CA LYS A 20 7.83 7.80 -11.16
C LYS A 20 9.04 8.06 -12.06
N TRP A 21 8.80 8.25 -13.36
CA TRP A 21 9.83 8.28 -14.39
C TRP A 21 10.39 9.67 -14.66
N ASP A 22 9.55 10.70 -14.66
CA ASP A 22 9.98 12.05 -15.04
C ASP A 22 10.64 12.82 -13.87
N ARG A 23 10.77 12.17 -12.71
CA ARG A 23 11.53 12.68 -11.56
C ARG A 23 13.04 12.61 -11.75
N TYR A 24 13.51 11.57 -12.44
CA TYR A 24 14.94 11.27 -12.61
C TYR A 24 15.41 11.50 -14.04
N PRO A 25 16.73 11.75 -14.25
CA PRO A 25 17.34 11.68 -15.57
C PRO A 25 17.10 10.30 -16.22
N ALA A 26 17.15 10.25 -17.57
CA ALA A 26 16.79 9.05 -18.32
C ALA A 26 17.66 7.81 -18.03
N GLU A 27 18.89 8.02 -17.55
CA GLU A 27 19.83 6.97 -17.16
C GLU A 27 19.51 6.29 -15.82
N VAL A 28 18.63 6.89 -14.99
CA VAL A 28 18.24 6.34 -13.69
C VAL A 28 16.97 5.52 -13.81
N LEU A 29 17.05 4.24 -13.43
CA LEU A 29 15.87 3.36 -13.32
C LEU A 29 15.10 3.66 -12.06
N PRO A 30 13.83 4.15 -12.14
CA PRO A 30 13.07 4.53 -10.97
C PRO A 30 12.34 3.31 -10.38
N LEU A 31 12.74 2.90 -9.18
CA LEU A 31 12.12 1.81 -8.41
C LEU A 31 11.65 2.32 -7.03
N TRP A 32 11.14 3.54 -6.96
CA TRP A 32 10.83 4.23 -5.71
C TRP A 32 9.34 4.30 -5.36
N VAL A 33 8.49 4.86 -6.22
CA VAL A 33 7.07 5.07 -5.94
C VAL A 33 6.25 3.80 -6.19
N ALA A 34 5.15 3.66 -5.44
CA ALA A 34 4.31 2.48 -5.45
C ALA A 34 3.25 2.50 -6.58
N ASP A 35 3.71 2.57 -7.84
CA ASP A 35 2.98 2.16 -9.02
C ASP A 35 3.81 1.15 -9.81
N MET A 36 3.19 0.31 -10.60
CA MET A 36 3.89 -0.70 -11.40
C MET A 36 4.22 -0.15 -12.78
N ASP A 37 5.21 -0.77 -13.45
CA ASP A 37 5.58 -0.39 -14.83
C ASP A 37 4.88 -1.23 -15.89
N ILE A 38 4.06 -2.16 -15.49
CA ILE A 38 3.29 -3.07 -16.35
C ILE A 38 1.92 -2.46 -16.70
N GLU A 39 1.37 -2.88 -17.82
CA GLU A 39 0.03 -2.45 -18.24
C GLU A 39 -1.04 -2.98 -17.28
N THR A 40 -2.10 -2.20 -17.09
CA THR A 40 -3.30 -2.67 -16.38
C THR A 40 -4.06 -3.74 -17.19
N ALA A 41 -5.01 -4.41 -16.54
CA ALA A 41 -5.80 -5.46 -17.16
C ALA A 41 -6.50 -4.97 -18.45
N PRO A 42 -6.45 -5.74 -19.55
CA PRO A 42 -7.09 -5.37 -20.83
C PRO A 42 -8.58 -5.10 -20.69
N GLU A 43 -9.27 -5.80 -19.80
CA GLU A 43 -10.70 -5.66 -19.53
C GLU A 43 -11.03 -4.27 -18.97
N ILE A 44 -10.12 -3.71 -18.17
CA ILE A 44 -10.25 -2.35 -17.63
C ILE A 44 -10.04 -1.33 -18.76
N ILE A 45 -9.03 -1.53 -19.60
CA ILE A 45 -8.76 -0.67 -20.75
C ILE A 45 -9.97 -0.63 -21.70
N GLU A 46 -10.60 -1.77 -21.95
CA GLU A 46 -11.77 -1.85 -22.82
C GLU A 46 -12.98 -1.11 -22.23
N ALA A 47 -13.21 -1.25 -20.92
CA ALA A 47 -14.26 -0.51 -20.23
C ALA A 47 -14.03 1.02 -20.29
N LEU A 48 -12.79 1.47 -20.13
CA LEU A 48 -12.41 2.88 -20.25
C LEU A 48 -12.62 3.41 -21.67
N LYS A 49 -12.26 2.65 -22.72
CA LYS A 49 -12.51 3.01 -24.14
C LYS A 49 -14.00 3.17 -24.38
N LYS A 50 -14.83 2.21 -23.94
CA LYS A 50 -16.28 2.29 -24.06
C LYS A 50 -16.85 3.53 -23.36
N ARG A 51 -16.31 3.91 -22.19
CA ARG A 51 -16.72 5.16 -21.52
C ARG A 51 -16.28 6.41 -22.27
N LEU A 52 -15.10 6.38 -22.88
CA LEU A 52 -14.60 7.47 -23.72
C LEU A 52 -15.50 7.71 -24.96
N ASP A 53 -16.03 6.66 -25.57
CA ASP A 53 -16.92 6.73 -26.73
C ASP A 53 -18.23 7.48 -26.46
N HIS A 54 -18.65 7.59 -25.20
CA HIS A 54 -19.81 8.40 -24.80
C HIS A 54 -19.58 9.91 -24.99
N LYS A 55 -18.32 10.39 -24.95
CA LYS A 55 -17.89 11.77 -25.26
C LYS A 55 -18.47 12.89 -24.37
N VAL A 56 -19.20 12.57 -23.30
CA VAL A 56 -19.72 13.54 -22.33
C VAL A 56 -19.17 13.21 -20.95
N PHE A 57 -18.42 14.16 -20.37
CA PHE A 57 -17.70 14.00 -19.10
C PHE A 57 -18.29 14.95 -18.04
N GLY A 58 -19.61 14.86 -17.84
CA GLY A 58 -20.33 15.60 -16.80
C GLY A 58 -20.08 15.05 -15.40
N TYR A 59 -20.60 15.74 -14.40
CA TYR A 59 -20.59 15.25 -13.03
C TYR A 59 -21.19 13.86 -12.94
N THR A 60 -20.50 12.95 -12.27
CA THR A 60 -20.87 11.54 -12.18
C THR A 60 -20.95 11.14 -10.71
N ILE A 61 -22.07 10.59 -10.30
CA ILE A 61 -22.27 10.01 -8.98
C ILE A 61 -21.96 8.50 -9.01
N PRO A 62 -21.64 7.86 -7.90
CA PRO A 62 -21.52 6.40 -7.84
C PRO A 62 -22.88 5.77 -8.14
N TYR A 63 -22.94 4.99 -9.20
CA TYR A 63 -24.17 4.31 -9.66
C TYR A 63 -24.28 2.91 -9.06
N ASP A 64 -25.45 2.27 -9.17
CA ASP A 64 -25.75 1.01 -8.48
C ASP A 64 -24.76 -0.10 -8.85
N SER A 65 -24.42 -0.27 -10.14
CA SER A 65 -23.53 -1.36 -10.56
C SER A 65 -22.09 -1.22 -10.03
N VAL A 66 -21.57 -0.02 -9.81
CA VAL A 66 -20.25 0.13 -9.15
C VAL A 66 -20.31 -0.22 -7.65
N HIS A 67 -21.40 0.10 -6.96
CA HIS A 67 -21.60 -0.37 -5.59
C HIS A 67 -21.72 -1.90 -5.54
N ASP A 68 -22.52 -2.47 -6.43
CA ASP A 68 -22.71 -3.92 -6.50
C ASP A 68 -21.41 -4.65 -6.79
N SER A 69 -20.55 -4.10 -7.68
CA SER A 69 -19.24 -4.68 -7.96
C SER A 69 -18.33 -4.70 -6.73
N VAL A 70 -18.31 -3.62 -5.94
CA VAL A 70 -17.56 -3.54 -4.67
C VAL A 70 -18.11 -4.54 -3.65
N ILE A 71 -19.44 -4.58 -3.46
CA ILE A 71 -20.08 -5.50 -2.49
C ILE A 71 -19.81 -6.97 -2.86
N GLN A 72 -19.97 -7.32 -4.14
CA GLN A 72 -19.72 -8.69 -4.62
C GLN A 72 -18.24 -9.06 -4.50
N TYR A 73 -17.33 -8.15 -4.83
CA TYR A 73 -15.90 -8.35 -4.65
C TYR A 73 -15.57 -8.61 -3.19
N LEU A 74 -15.99 -7.75 -2.26
CA LEU A 74 -15.75 -7.91 -0.82
C LEU A 74 -16.28 -9.25 -0.29
N LYS A 75 -17.46 -9.65 -0.75
CA LYS A 75 -18.06 -10.93 -0.37
C LYS A 75 -17.29 -12.12 -0.92
N ARG A 76 -16.88 -12.07 -2.19
CA ARG A 76 -16.22 -13.15 -2.89
C ARG A 76 -14.78 -13.35 -2.41
N GLU A 77 -13.98 -12.26 -2.34
CA GLU A 77 -12.55 -12.35 -2.06
C GLU A 77 -12.23 -12.32 -0.55
N HIS A 78 -13.05 -11.64 0.25
CA HIS A 78 -12.74 -11.38 1.67
C HIS A 78 -13.81 -11.91 2.63
N ASN A 79 -14.85 -12.59 2.13
CA ASN A 79 -16.02 -13.02 2.91
C ASN A 79 -16.63 -11.89 3.77
N TYR A 80 -16.50 -10.64 3.30
CA TYR A 80 -16.97 -9.45 3.99
C TYR A 80 -18.29 -8.98 3.37
N SER A 81 -19.37 -9.04 4.15
CA SER A 81 -20.71 -8.63 3.72
C SER A 81 -21.00 -7.23 4.20
N VAL A 82 -21.09 -6.27 3.29
CA VAL A 82 -21.34 -4.87 3.59
C VAL A 82 -22.64 -4.38 2.94
N LYS A 83 -23.27 -3.38 3.54
CA LYS A 83 -24.40 -2.68 2.95
C LYS A 83 -23.89 -1.54 2.04
N LYS A 84 -24.65 -1.23 0.99
CA LYS A 84 -24.36 -0.12 0.08
C LYS A 84 -24.13 1.20 0.85
N GLU A 85 -24.96 1.46 1.85
CA GLU A 85 -24.91 2.67 2.65
C GLU A 85 -23.62 2.80 3.48
N ALA A 86 -22.89 1.72 3.74
CA ALA A 86 -21.61 1.76 4.45
C ALA A 86 -20.44 2.27 3.58
N ILE A 87 -20.60 2.28 2.25
CA ILE A 87 -19.55 2.60 1.29
C ILE A 87 -19.58 4.09 0.96
N ASN A 88 -18.40 4.76 1.05
CA ASN A 88 -18.20 6.12 0.57
C ASN A 88 -17.04 6.15 -0.40
N PHE A 89 -17.29 6.54 -1.65
CA PHE A 89 -16.23 6.68 -2.65
C PHE A 89 -15.40 7.95 -2.42
N LEU A 90 -14.08 7.84 -2.69
CA LEU A 90 -13.08 8.84 -2.37
C LEU A 90 -12.03 8.91 -3.49
N PRO A 91 -11.35 10.05 -3.71
CA PRO A 91 -10.34 10.17 -4.75
C PRO A 91 -9.04 9.43 -4.43
N GLY A 92 -8.88 8.91 -3.22
CA GLY A 92 -7.69 8.16 -2.79
C GLY A 92 -7.62 7.98 -1.28
N LEU A 93 -6.72 7.10 -0.81
CA LEU A 93 -6.60 6.80 0.61
C LEU A 93 -5.82 7.87 1.39
N VAL A 94 -4.88 8.57 0.77
CA VAL A 94 -4.17 9.67 1.47
C VAL A 94 -5.15 10.78 1.88
N PRO A 95 -6.04 11.30 1.01
CA PRO A 95 -7.13 12.17 1.46
C PRO A 95 -8.02 11.55 2.53
N ALA A 96 -8.37 10.26 2.40
CA ALA A 96 -9.21 9.56 3.36
C ALA A 96 -8.60 9.52 4.77
N ILE A 97 -7.30 9.17 4.88
CA ILE A 97 -6.59 9.14 6.19
C ILE A 97 -6.57 10.53 6.82
N ASN A 98 -6.26 11.58 6.04
CA ASN A 98 -6.28 12.95 6.55
C ASN A 98 -7.68 13.34 7.07
N LEU A 99 -8.73 13.04 6.31
CA LEU A 99 -10.11 13.32 6.70
C LEU A 99 -10.53 12.55 7.95
N CYS A 100 -10.10 11.29 8.09
CA CYS A 100 -10.33 10.51 9.31
C CYS A 100 -9.67 11.16 10.53
N CYS A 101 -8.43 11.64 10.41
CA CYS A 101 -7.78 12.37 11.49
C CYS A 101 -8.60 13.58 11.95
N HIS A 102 -9.12 14.37 11.00
CA HIS A 102 -9.99 15.51 11.33
C HIS A 102 -11.37 15.11 11.85
N ALA A 103 -11.96 14.05 11.31
CA ALA A 103 -13.31 13.64 11.66
C ALA A 103 -13.42 13.08 13.08
N PHE A 104 -12.40 12.35 13.52
CA PHE A 104 -12.48 11.50 14.71
C PHE A 104 -11.57 11.93 15.86
N SER A 105 -10.88 13.05 15.75
CA SER A 105 -10.06 13.60 16.84
C SER A 105 -10.17 15.12 16.97
N GLY A 106 -10.05 15.62 18.20
CA GLY A 106 -9.97 17.05 18.54
C GLY A 106 -8.51 17.53 18.59
N SER A 107 -8.31 18.85 18.83
CA SER A 107 -6.97 19.48 18.88
C SER A 107 -6.07 18.91 19.98
N GLU A 108 -6.65 18.47 21.10
CA GLU A 108 -5.92 17.94 22.25
C GLU A 108 -5.72 16.42 22.19
N ASP A 109 -6.24 15.77 21.14
CA ASP A 109 -6.15 14.32 21.00
C ASP A 109 -4.85 13.90 20.30
N SER A 110 -4.44 12.65 20.58
CA SER A 110 -3.30 12.03 19.92
C SER A 110 -3.74 10.87 19.02
N ILE A 111 -2.89 10.57 18.03
CA ILE A 111 -3.10 9.51 17.05
C ILE A 111 -1.88 8.58 17.08
N MET A 112 -2.11 7.28 17.17
CA MET A 112 -1.04 6.27 17.25
C MET A 112 -0.93 5.50 15.92
N THR A 113 0.31 5.17 15.54
CA THR A 113 0.61 4.21 14.46
C THR A 113 1.91 3.46 14.74
N ALA A 114 2.11 2.31 14.06
CA ALA A 114 3.34 1.54 14.15
C ALA A 114 4.33 1.93 13.04
N THR A 115 5.64 1.92 13.33
CA THR A 115 6.72 2.24 12.37
C THR A 115 7.68 1.06 12.18
N PRO A 116 8.37 0.92 11.01
CA PRO A 116 8.27 1.81 9.84
C PRO A 116 6.92 1.68 9.12
N VAL A 117 6.42 2.78 8.56
CA VAL A 117 5.14 2.80 7.87
C VAL A 117 5.13 3.82 6.72
N TYR A 118 4.19 3.70 5.80
CA TYR A 118 4.00 4.63 4.69
C TYR A 118 3.90 6.09 5.18
N PRO A 119 4.73 7.02 4.65
CA PRO A 119 4.88 8.37 5.20
C PRO A 119 3.60 9.16 5.46
N PRO A 120 2.53 9.07 4.65
CA PRO A 120 1.25 9.74 4.94
C PRO A 120 0.63 9.39 6.30
N PHE A 121 0.92 8.22 6.88
CA PHE A 121 0.47 7.85 8.24
C PHE A 121 1.14 8.72 9.31
N LEU A 122 2.37 9.17 9.04
CA LEU A 122 3.14 10.04 9.93
C LEU A 122 2.83 11.53 9.70
N LEU A 123 2.33 11.86 8.51
CA LEU A 123 2.06 13.23 8.11
C LEU A 123 0.61 13.65 8.37
N ALA A 124 -0.36 12.76 8.17
CA ALA A 124 -1.77 13.10 8.32
C ALA A 124 -2.14 13.59 9.73
N PRO A 125 -1.66 12.96 10.84
CA PRO A 125 -1.85 13.53 12.19
C PRO A 125 -1.27 14.93 12.34
N LYS A 126 -0.08 15.18 11.77
CA LYS A 126 0.58 16.50 11.80
C LYS A 126 -0.18 17.54 11.01
N PHE A 127 -0.71 17.20 9.83
CA PHE A 127 -1.55 18.10 9.04
C PHE A 127 -2.88 18.40 9.71
N ALA A 128 -3.38 17.47 10.51
CA ALA A 128 -4.54 17.68 11.36
C ALA A 128 -4.21 18.43 12.67
N GLU A 129 -2.94 18.77 12.91
CA GLU A 129 -2.47 19.39 14.17
C GLU A 129 -2.75 18.52 15.40
N ARG A 130 -2.55 17.19 15.25
CA ARG A 130 -2.68 16.20 16.33
C ARG A 130 -1.31 15.70 16.77
N GLU A 131 -1.17 15.37 18.04
CA GLU A 131 -0.01 14.67 18.52
C GLU A 131 0.10 13.28 17.85
N LEU A 132 1.28 12.95 17.35
CA LEU A 132 1.56 11.65 16.75
C LEU A 132 2.37 10.79 17.73
N ILE A 133 1.83 9.63 18.09
CA ILE A 133 2.52 8.59 18.85
C ILE A 133 2.96 7.51 17.86
N THR A 134 4.26 7.23 17.80
CA THR A 134 4.81 6.13 16.99
C THR A 134 5.37 5.04 17.86
N VAL A 135 5.05 3.78 17.52
CA VAL A 135 5.61 2.60 18.20
C VAL A 135 6.34 1.77 17.17
N PRO A 136 7.64 1.47 17.35
CA PRO A 136 8.34 0.60 16.42
C PRO A 136 7.73 -0.81 16.37
N LEU A 137 7.61 -1.36 15.15
CA LEU A 137 7.38 -2.80 14.98
C LEU A 137 8.53 -3.58 15.59
N CYS A 138 8.26 -4.77 16.08
CA CYS A 138 9.29 -5.71 16.52
C CYS A 138 9.36 -6.93 15.62
N LEU A 139 10.41 -7.72 15.74
CA LEU A 139 10.53 -9.01 15.09
C LEU A 139 10.07 -10.10 16.05
N ASN A 140 9.18 -10.97 15.57
CA ASN A 140 8.79 -12.17 16.33
C ASN A 140 9.86 -13.27 16.23
N THR A 141 9.62 -14.42 16.83
CA THR A 141 10.54 -15.57 16.84
C THR A 141 10.81 -16.13 15.43
N GLU A 142 9.92 -15.89 14.47
CA GLU A 142 10.07 -16.28 13.07
C GLU A 142 10.76 -15.20 12.21
N GLN A 143 11.32 -14.15 12.83
CA GLN A 143 11.93 -13.00 12.17
C GLN A 143 10.97 -12.22 11.27
N LYS A 144 9.67 -12.28 11.56
CA LYS A 144 8.63 -11.49 10.89
C LYS A 144 8.31 -10.23 11.69
N TRP A 145 8.09 -9.13 11.00
CA TRP A 145 7.63 -7.88 11.60
C TRP A 145 6.25 -8.06 12.24
N THR A 146 6.03 -7.54 13.43
CA THR A 146 4.75 -7.58 14.13
C THR A 146 4.55 -6.36 15.02
N LEU A 147 3.31 -6.10 15.44
CA LEU A 147 2.99 -5.05 16.39
C LEU A 147 3.58 -5.39 17.77
N ASP A 148 4.24 -4.43 18.39
CA ASP A 148 4.75 -4.56 19.77
C ASP A 148 3.67 -4.07 20.75
N PHE A 149 2.73 -4.96 21.09
CA PHE A 149 1.66 -4.62 22.03
C PHE A 149 2.15 -4.17 23.41
N PRO A 150 3.18 -4.77 24.02
CA PRO A 150 3.78 -4.25 25.25
C PRO A 150 4.31 -2.81 25.14
N ALA A 151 4.94 -2.47 24.01
CA ALA A 151 5.40 -1.11 23.76
C ALA A 151 4.23 -0.16 23.47
N MET A 152 3.18 -0.61 22.76
CA MET A 152 1.95 0.15 22.54
C MET A 152 1.25 0.49 23.86
N GLU A 153 1.13 -0.47 24.79
CA GLU A 153 0.55 -0.24 26.12
C GLU A 153 1.34 0.78 26.96
N LYS A 154 2.64 0.89 26.76
CA LYS A 154 3.47 1.90 27.45
C LYS A 154 3.39 3.29 26.81
N ALA A 155 3.15 3.34 25.49
CA ALA A 155 3.18 4.58 24.73
C ALA A 155 1.83 5.27 24.65
N ILE A 156 0.72 4.53 24.83
CA ILE A 156 -0.63 5.08 24.73
C ILE A 156 -0.88 6.13 25.79
N GLN A 157 -1.60 7.19 25.44
CA GLN A 157 -1.96 8.29 26.32
C GLN A 157 -3.48 8.31 26.55
N PRO A 158 -3.98 8.93 27.66
CA PRO A 158 -5.42 9.00 27.93
C PRO A 158 -6.22 9.75 26.87
N ASN A 159 -5.55 10.65 26.11
CA ASN A 159 -6.12 11.41 25.00
C ASN A 159 -5.89 10.76 23.62
N THR A 160 -5.36 9.55 23.54
CA THR A 160 -5.23 8.84 22.27
C THR A 160 -6.62 8.40 21.80
N LYS A 161 -6.99 8.78 20.56
CA LYS A 161 -8.34 8.50 20.01
C LYS A 161 -8.33 7.58 18.79
N ILE A 162 -7.22 7.55 18.05
CA ILE A 162 -7.13 6.83 16.78
C ILE A 162 -5.90 5.95 16.77
N PHE A 163 -6.06 4.72 16.29
CA PHE A 163 -4.95 3.90 15.81
C PHE A 163 -5.05 3.78 14.29
N ILE A 164 -3.95 4.05 13.56
CA ILE A 164 -3.89 3.88 12.11
C ILE A 164 -3.09 2.61 11.81
N LEU A 165 -3.76 1.62 11.21
CA LEU A 165 -3.20 0.33 10.79
C LEU A 165 -2.95 0.31 9.28
N CYS A 166 -1.83 -0.27 8.84
CA CYS A 166 -1.56 -0.65 7.46
C CYS A 166 -1.57 -2.18 7.37
N ASN A 167 -2.50 -2.79 6.62
CA ASN A 167 -2.60 -4.24 6.50
C ASN A 167 -3.09 -4.66 5.09
N PRO A 168 -2.25 -5.27 4.24
CA PRO A 168 -0.82 -5.60 4.42
C PRO A 168 0.08 -4.38 4.66
N HIS A 169 1.12 -4.56 5.47
CA HIS A 169 1.92 -3.45 6.00
C HIS A 169 3.02 -2.99 5.05
N ASN A 170 2.90 -1.81 4.52
CA ASN A 170 3.93 -1.13 3.73
C ASN A 170 4.81 -0.24 4.65
N PRO A 171 6.15 -0.44 4.70
CA PRO A 171 6.99 -1.03 3.67
C PRO A 171 7.40 -2.49 3.90
N VAL A 172 7.07 -3.11 5.00
CA VAL A 172 7.65 -4.38 5.43
C VAL A 172 7.04 -5.63 4.75
N GLY A 173 5.96 -5.47 3.98
CA GLY A 173 5.32 -6.56 3.25
C GLY A 173 4.63 -7.61 4.11
N ARG A 174 4.25 -7.25 5.34
CA ARG A 174 3.67 -8.16 6.32
C ARG A 174 2.14 -8.22 6.19
N VAL A 175 1.58 -9.42 6.27
CA VAL A 175 0.14 -9.68 6.43
C VAL A 175 -0.11 -10.11 7.87
N TYR A 176 -0.95 -9.38 8.61
CA TYR A 176 -1.25 -9.72 9.99
C TYR A 176 -2.22 -10.91 10.06
N SER A 177 -1.89 -11.88 10.91
CA SER A 177 -2.74 -13.04 11.16
C SER A 177 -4.01 -12.66 11.93
N LYS A 178 -5.03 -13.52 11.85
CA LYS A 178 -6.27 -13.34 12.62
C LYS A 178 -6.00 -13.16 14.12
N ASN A 179 -5.03 -13.89 14.68
CA ASN A 179 -4.67 -13.76 16.10
C ASN A 179 -4.04 -12.39 16.42
N GLU A 180 -3.17 -11.86 15.55
CA GLU A 180 -2.60 -10.51 15.73
C GLU A 180 -3.70 -9.45 15.64
N LEU A 181 -4.65 -9.58 14.71
CA LEU A 181 -5.78 -8.67 14.60
C LEU A 181 -6.75 -8.77 15.80
N GLN A 182 -6.94 -9.96 16.41
CA GLN A 182 -7.69 -10.13 17.66
C GLN A 182 -7.00 -9.44 18.84
N GLN A 183 -5.68 -9.48 18.91
CA GLN A 183 -4.93 -8.72 19.92
C GLN A 183 -5.08 -7.20 19.71
N LEU A 184 -5.06 -6.75 18.45
CA LEU A 184 -5.32 -5.35 18.12
C LEU A 184 -6.76 -4.94 18.48
N ALA A 185 -7.75 -5.79 18.19
CA ALA A 185 -9.15 -5.57 18.58
C ALA A 185 -9.27 -5.35 20.10
N SER A 186 -8.64 -6.26 20.88
CA SER A 186 -8.62 -6.15 22.34
C SER A 186 -7.91 -4.87 22.83
N PHE A 187 -6.84 -4.46 22.15
CA PHE A 187 -6.15 -3.19 22.46
C PHE A 187 -7.05 -1.99 22.16
N CYS A 188 -7.67 -1.93 20.98
CA CYS A 188 -8.58 -0.84 20.61
C CYS A 188 -9.79 -0.74 21.54
N SER A 189 -10.35 -1.88 21.96
CA SER A 189 -11.46 -1.93 22.90
C SER A 189 -11.09 -1.38 24.28
N ARG A 190 -9.97 -1.85 24.84
CA ARG A 190 -9.52 -1.40 26.18
C ARG A 190 -9.26 0.11 26.26
N HIS A 191 -8.82 0.71 25.17
CA HIS A 191 -8.42 2.13 25.12
C HIS A 191 -9.43 3.01 24.38
N ASP A 192 -10.59 2.46 24.02
CA ASP A 192 -11.66 3.15 23.29
C ASP A 192 -11.18 3.87 22.03
N LEU A 193 -10.35 3.17 21.23
CA LEU A 193 -9.77 3.71 20.02
C LEU A 193 -10.67 3.48 18.80
N ILE A 194 -10.72 4.47 17.93
CA ILE A 194 -11.18 4.31 16.55
C ILE A 194 -10.02 3.74 15.73
N LEU A 195 -10.30 2.70 14.96
CA LEU A 195 -9.33 2.06 14.07
C LEU A 195 -9.51 2.56 12.64
N ILE A 196 -8.47 3.15 12.06
CA ILE A 196 -8.40 3.40 10.62
C ILE A 196 -7.55 2.30 10.02
N SER A 197 -8.16 1.38 9.26
CA SER A 197 -7.49 0.25 8.63
C SER A 197 -7.30 0.51 7.14
N ASP A 198 -6.07 0.84 6.74
CA ASP A 198 -5.69 0.97 5.33
C ASP A 198 -5.33 -0.42 4.79
N GLU A 199 -6.21 -0.96 3.95
CA GLU A 199 -6.13 -2.30 3.38
C GLU A 199 -5.92 -2.27 1.86
N ILE A 200 -5.29 -1.19 1.33
CA ILE A 200 -5.09 -0.99 -0.11
C ILE A 200 -4.26 -2.10 -0.79
N HIS A 201 -3.48 -2.86 -0.03
CA HIS A 201 -2.64 -3.95 -0.53
C HIS A 201 -3.25 -5.34 -0.32
N CYS A 202 -4.51 -5.44 0.11
CA CYS A 202 -5.16 -6.71 0.49
C CYS A 202 -5.13 -7.79 -0.60
N ASP A 203 -5.16 -7.40 -1.87
CA ASP A 203 -5.15 -8.30 -3.02
C ASP A 203 -3.75 -8.67 -3.54
N LEU A 204 -2.70 -8.08 -2.97
CA LEU A 204 -1.32 -8.24 -3.42
C LEU A 204 -0.53 -9.22 -2.53
N ILE A 205 -1.16 -10.31 -2.15
CA ILE A 205 -0.55 -11.37 -1.35
C ILE A 205 -0.04 -12.46 -2.30
N PHE A 206 1.28 -12.61 -2.39
CA PHE A 206 1.93 -13.62 -3.23
C PHE A 206 2.43 -14.83 -2.42
N ASP A 207 2.45 -14.75 -1.10
CA ASP A 207 2.70 -15.89 -0.21
C ASP A 207 1.39 -16.66 0.01
N THR A 208 1.27 -17.82 -0.64
CA THR A 208 0.08 -18.65 -0.58
C THR A 208 -0.15 -19.33 0.79
N SER A 209 0.77 -19.19 1.73
CA SER A 209 0.66 -19.73 3.09
C SER A 209 -0.15 -18.83 4.04
N VAL A 210 -0.47 -17.61 3.61
CA VAL A 210 -1.22 -16.62 4.40
C VAL A 210 -2.44 -16.10 3.65
N GLU A 211 -3.42 -15.63 4.40
CA GLU A 211 -4.65 -15.06 3.89
C GLU A 211 -4.85 -13.67 4.52
N HIS A 212 -5.41 -12.75 3.75
CA HIS A 212 -5.82 -11.44 4.28
C HIS A 212 -7.14 -11.57 5.04
N HIS A 213 -7.15 -11.05 6.25
CA HIS A 213 -8.38 -10.86 7.01
C HIS A 213 -8.70 -9.36 7.04
N VAL A 214 -9.84 -8.97 6.48
CA VAL A 214 -10.33 -7.59 6.63
C VAL A 214 -10.53 -7.33 8.11
N THR A 215 -9.88 -6.30 8.62
CA THR A 215 -9.77 -6.06 10.06
C THR A 215 -11.14 -5.92 10.73
N ALA A 216 -12.09 -5.27 10.06
CA ALA A 216 -13.47 -5.14 10.54
C ALA A 216 -14.24 -6.49 10.66
N THR A 217 -13.74 -7.58 10.07
CA THR A 217 -14.40 -8.91 10.14
C THR A 217 -13.99 -9.74 11.34
N ILE A 218 -13.06 -9.25 12.16
CA ILE A 218 -12.51 -10.01 13.30
C ILE A 218 -13.57 -10.25 14.37
N ASP A 219 -14.28 -9.18 14.76
CA ASP A 219 -15.47 -9.24 15.63
C ASP A 219 -16.34 -7.98 15.45
N GLN A 220 -17.57 -8.02 15.96
CA GLN A 220 -18.53 -6.94 15.80
C GLN A 220 -18.13 -5.67 16.55
N GLU A 221 -17.50 -5.77 17.71
CA GLU A 221 -17.06 -4.59 18.47
C GLU A 221 -15.97 -3.83 17.72
N LEU A 222 -15.06 -4.55 17.06
CA LEU A 222 -14.04 -3.95 16.20
C LEU A 222 -14.67 -3.34 14.94
N ALA A 223 -15.64 -4.00 14.31
CA ALA A 223 -16.38 -3.47 13.16
C ALA A 223 -17.02 -2.11 13.48
N ASP A 224 -17.65 -2.00 14.67
CA ASP A 224 -18.34 -0.80 15.11
C ASP A 224 -17.42 0.41 15.36
N ARG A 225 -16.10 0.19 15.46
CA ARG A 225 -15.08 1.23 15.65
C ARG A 225 -14.07 1.35 14.50
N THR A 226 -14.26 0.60 13.41
CA THR A 226 -13.31 0.56 12.28
C THR A 226 -13.82 1.38 11.10
N ILE A 227 -12.89 2.13 10.51
CA ILE A 227 -12.99 2.71 9.17
C ILE A 227 -12.03 1.90 8.28
N THR A 228 -12.59 1.04 7.43
CA THR A 228 -11.80 0.27 6.46
C THR A 228 -11.62 1.10 5.19
N LEU A 229 -10.38 1.24 4.74
CA LEU A 229 -10.01 1.99 3.53
C LEU A 229 -9.45 1.04 2.48
N MET A 230 -10.04 1.01 1.29
CA MET A 230 -9.67 0.11 0.20
C MET A 230 -9.69 0.81 -1.16
N ALA A 231 -8.98 0.25 -2.13
CA ALA A 231 -8.99 0.74 -3.51
C ALA A 231 -8.47 -0.34 -4.47
N PRO A 232 -8.94 -0.39 -5.73
CA PRO A 232 -8.36 -1.26 -6.75
C PRO A 232 -7.01 -0.76 -7.27
N SER A 233 -6.60 0.44 -6.87
CA SER A 233 -5.52 1.20 -7.51
C SER A 233 -4.14 0.55 -7.40
N LYS A 234 -3.81 -0.13 -6.30
CA LYS A 234 -2.51 -0.82 -6.15
C LYS A 234 -2.51 -2.18 -6.82
N THR A 235 -3.59 -2.90 -6.70
CA THR A 235 -3.76 -4.23 -7.30
C THR A 235 -3.74 -4.17 -8.82
N TYR A 236 -4.50 -3.25 -9.41
CA TYR A 236 -4.68 -3.18 -10.87
C TYR A 236 -3.90 -2.03 -11.53
N ASN A 237 -2.95 -1.41 -10.83
CA ASN A 237 -2.11 -0.32 -11.34
C ASN A 237 -2.91 0.89 -11.87
N LEU A 238 -3.89 1.36 -11.08
CA LEU A 238 -4.83 2.43 -11.44
C LEU A 238 -4.71 3.72 -10.60
N PRO A 239 -3.56 4.07 -9.96
CA PRO A 239 -3.55 5.20 -9.04
C PRO A 239 -3.87 6.53 -9.71
N GLY A 240 -3.58 6.69 -11.01
CA GLY A 240 -3.88 7.88 -11.79
C GLY A 240 -5.37 8.11 -12.06
N LEU A 241 -6.25 7.11 -11.82
CA LEU A 241 -7.69 7.21 -12.01
C LEU A 241 -8.46 7.62 -10.75
N ALA A 242 -7.77 7.75 -9.62
CA ALA A 242 -8.26 8.37 -8.40
C ALA A 242 -9.63 7.80 -7.92
N CYS A 243 -9.71 6.48 -7.69
CA CYS A 243 -10.87 5.81 -7.11
C CYS A 243 -10.46 4.95 -5.92
N ALA A 244 -11.02 5.27 -4.77
CA ALA A 244 -10.90 4.53 -3.52
C ALA A 244 -12.25 4.55 -2.80
N TYR A 245 -12.39 3.83 -1.70
CA TYR A 245 -13.58 3.89 -0.88
C TYR A 245 -13.26 3.60 0.59
N SER A 246 -14.09 4.15 1.46
CA SER A 246 -14.18 3.76 2.87
C SER A 246 -15.40 2.90 3.11
N ILE A 247 -15.30 1.97 4.06
CA ILE A 247 -16.40 1.18 4.57
C ILE A 247 -16.54 1.52 6.05
N ILE A 248 -17.71 2.05 6.44
CA ILE A 248 -18.01 2.48 7.81
C ILE A 248 -19.39 1.94 8.17
N GLU A 249 -19.41 0.87 8.96
CA GLU A 249 -20.67 0.20 9.34
C GLU A 249 -21.42 0.92 10.46
N ASN A 250 -20.69 1.57 11.38
CA ASN A 250 -21.26 2.34 12.46
C ASN A 250 -21.90 3.65 11.95
N PRO A 251 -23.23 3.84 12.08
CA PRO A 251 -23.91 5.03 11.54
C PRO A 251 -23.43 6.36 12.15
N LYS A 252 -22.96 6.34 13.41
CA LYS A 252 -22.45 7.56 14.06
C LYS A 252 -21.10 7.97 13.49
N LEU A 253 -20.19 7.02 13.34
CA LEU A 253 -18.88 7.26 12.71
C LEU A 253 -19.06 7.67 11.24
N LYS A 254 -19.96 6.99 10.53
CA LYS A 254 -20.30 7.35 9.15
C LYS A 254 -20.78 8.80 9.05
N TYR A 255 -21.72 9.21 9.87
CA TYR A 255 -22.22 10.59 9.87
C TYR A 255 -21.10 11.61 10.16
N GLN A 256 -20.22 11.34 11.13
CA GLN A 256 -19.07 12.20 11.43
C GLN A 256 -18.12 12.31 10.23
N PHE A 257 -17.81 11.19 9.59
CA PHE A 257 -16.98 11.15 8.40
C PHE A 257 -17.59 11.94 7.23
N GLU A 258 -18.87 11.69 6.92
CA GLU A 258 -19.60 12.41 5.86
C GLU A 258 -19.66 13.92 6.11
N LYS A 259 -19.78 14.32 7.37
CA LYS A 259 -19.74 15.73 7.75
C LYS A 259 -18.37 16.34 7.47
N SER A 260 -17.28 15.60 7.70
CA SER A 260 -15.91 16.10 7.49
C SER A 260 -15.52 16.22 6.02
N ILE A 261 -16.09 15.38 5.15
CA ILE A 261 -15.80 15.43 3.70
C ILE A 261 -16.68 16.43 2.94
N ARG A 262 -17.78 16.89 3.56
CA ARG A 262 -18.75 17.77 2.90
C ARG A 262 -18.11 19.10 2.48
N GLY A 263 -18.20 19.42 1.17
CA GLY A 263 -17.63 20.63 0.59
C GLY A 263 -16.12 20.55 0.32
N ILE A 264 -15.46 19.47 0.74
CA ILE A 264 -14.02 19.21 0.46
C ILE A 264 -13.90 18.16 -0.65
N ILE A 265 -14.61 17.04 -0.50
CA ILE A 265 -14.68 16.01 -1.53
C ILE A 265 -16.09 16.02 -2.10
N THR A 266 -16.16 16.22 -3.39
CA THR A 266 -17.40 16.12 -4.16
C THR A 266 -17.45 14.75 -4.85
N GLU A 267 -17.78 14.71 -6.12
CA GLU A 267 -17.77 13.49 -6.92
C GLU A 267 -16.34 13.15 -7.35
N ILE A 268 -16.04 11.88 -7.50
CA ILE A 268 -14.78 11.44 -8.09
C ILE A 268 -14.87 11.38 -9.63
N ASN A 269 -13.73 11.22 -10.27
CA ASN A 269 -13.61 11.09 -11.70
C ASN A 269 -14.44 9.92 -12.26
N CYS A 270 -15.24 10.16 -13.32
CA CYS A 270 -16.07 9.15 -13.95
C CYS A 270 -15.29 7.91 -14.44
N PHE A 271 -14.07 8.08 -14.92
CA PHE A 271 -13.20 6.96 -15.30
C PHE A 271 -12.76 6.13 -14.08
N GLY A 272 -12.65 6.75 -12.91
CA GLY A 272 -12.35 6.05 -11.67
C GLY A 272 -13.42 5.02 -11.31
N TYR A 273 -14.71 5.37 -11.40
CA TYR A 273 -15.81 4.43 -11.17
C TYR A 273 -15.81 3.28 -12.19
N VAL A 274 -15.66 3.60 -13.47
CA VAL A 274 -15.63 2.59 -14.54
C VAL A 274 -14.48 1.61 -14.37
N ALA A 275 -13.30 2.12 -14.03
CA ALA A 275 -12.13 1.28 -13.80
C ALA A 275 -12.29 0.41 -12.54
N CYS A 276 -12.86 0.94 -11.47
CA CYS A 276 -13.15 0.19 -10.24
C CYS A 276 -14.13 -0.96 -10.52
N GLU A 277 -15.24 -0.69 -11.20
CA GLU A 277 -16.24 -1.68 -11.59
C GLU A 277 -15.64 -2.77 -12.47
N ALA A 278 -14.88 -2.40 -13.51
CA ALA A 278 -14.24 -3.36 -14.41
C ALA A 278 -13.18 -4.21 -13.71
N ALA A 279 -12.38 -3.61 -12.82
CA ALA A 279 -11.37 -4.30 -12.04
C ALA A 279 -11.98 -5.42 -11.18
N TYR A 280 -13.03 -5.11 -10.44
CA TYR A 280 -13.65 -6.09 -9.53
C TYR A 280 -14.52 -7.12 -10.22
N ASN A 281 -15.11 -6.79 -11.37
CA ASN A 281 -15.92 -7.74 -12.13
C ASN A 281 -15.10 -8.65 -13.04
N PHE A 282 -13.98 -8.17 -13.59
CA PHE A 282 -13.29 -8.87 -14.69
C PHE A 282 -11.78 -9.01 -14.50
N GLY A 283 -11.17 -8.29 -13.54
CA GLY A 283 -9.72 -8.21 -13.37
C GLY A 283 -9.08 -9.42 -12.68
N GLU A 284 -9.85 -10.35 -12.12
CA GLU A 284 -9.32 -11.46 -11.30
C GLU A 284 -8.30 -12.35 -12.05
N PRO A 285 -8.52 -12.77 -13.31
CA PRO A 285 -7.54 -13.56 -14.04
C PRO A 285 -6.19 -12.83 -14.21
N TRP A 286 -6.24 -11.51 -14.45
CA TRP A 286 -5.04 -10.67 -14.54
C TRP A 286 -4.34 -10.58 -13.18
N ARG A 287 -5.09 -10.39 -12.09
CA ARG A 287 -4.55 -10.33 -10.72
C ARG A 287 -3.80 -11.63 -10.37
N GLN A 288 -4.37 -12.79 -10.69
CA GLN A 288 -3.71 -14.08 -10.43
C GLN A 288 -2.40 -14.22 -11.21
N ALA A 289 -2.38 -13.80 -12.48
CA ALA A 289 -1.17 -13.78 -13.27
C ALA A 289 -0.12 -12.78 -12.72
N LEU A 290 -0.58 -11.61 -12.26
CA LEU A 290 0.27 -10.61 -11.59
C LEU A 290 0.91 -11.18 -10.34
N LEU A 291 0.15 -11.86 -9.46
CA LEU A 291 0.68 -12.45 -8.22
C LEU A 291 1.77 -13.47 -8.50
N ALA A 292 1.61 -14.30 -9.52
CA ALA A 292 2.64 -15.23 -9.97
C ALA A 292 3.90 -14.49 -10.43
N HIS A 293 3.75 -13.45 -11.25
CA HIS A 293 4.86 -12.61 -11.71
C HIS A 293 5.59 -11.90 -10.54
N LEU A 294 4.83 -11.35 -9.58
CA LEU A 294 5.42 -10.71 -8.40
C LEU A 294 6.15 -11.70 -7.50
N SER A 295 5.62 -12.92 -7.35
CA SER A 295 6.30 -14.01 -6.63
C SER A 295 7.62 -14.37 -7.29
N ASP A 296 7.65 -14.49 -8.63
CA ASP A 296 8.87 -14.76 -9.40
C ASP A 296 9.91 -13.63 -9.26
N ASN A 297 9.46 -12.37 -9.34
CA ASN A 297 10.33 -11.22 -9.14
C ASN A 297 10.88 -11.16 -7.72
N TYR A 298 10.05 -11.42 -6.70
CA TYR A 298 10.51 -11.47 -5.32
C TYR A 298 11.55 -12.57 -5.08
N ASN A 299 11.31 -13.77 -5.62
CA ASN A 299 12.25 -14.88 -5.52
C ASN A 299 13.59 -14.57 -6.27
N TYR A 300 13.53 -13.89 -7.40
CA TYR A 300 14.71 -13.44 -8.12
C TYR A 300 15.49 -12.40 -7.31
N LEU A 301 14.80 -11.36 -6.78
CA LEU A 301 15.40 -10.35 -5.90
C LEU A 301 16.09 -10.99 -4.69
N LYS A 302 15.39 -11.89 -4.01
CA LYS A 302 15.90 -12.63 -2.85
C LYS A 302 17.17 -13.37 -3.18
N ASN A 303 17.14 -14.22 -4.20
CA ASN A 303 18.31 -15.02 -4.61
C ASN A 303 19.49 -14.12 -5.01
N PHE A 304 19.24 -13.02 -5.71
CA PHE A 304 20.27 -12.07 -6.11
C PHE A 304 20.95 -11.42 -4.89
N LEU A 305 20.19 -10.96 -3.92
CA LEU A 305 20.74 -10.35 -2.71
C LEU A 305 21.55 -11.37 -1.89
N GLU A 306 21.01 -12.57 -1.68
CA GLU A 306 21.70 -13.63 -0.92
C GLU A 306 23.01 -14.06 -1.57
N THR A 307 23.10 -14.07 -2.90
CA THR A 307 24.30 -14.56 -3.62
C THR A 307 25.28 -13.47 -3.98
N LYS A 308 24.81 -12.26 -4.32
CA LYS A 308 25.64 -11.19 -4.88
C LYS A 308 25.88 -10.02 -3.93
N ILE A 309 24.93 -9.71 -3.04
CA ILE A 309 25.01 -8.57 -2.11
C ILE A 309 24.53 -9.00 -0.72
N PRO A 310 25.15 -9.99 -0.07
CA PRO A 310 24.70 -10.51 1.23
C PRO A 310 24.77 -9.48 2.37
N GLN A 311 25.41 -8.33 2.16
CA GLN A 311 25.45 -7.20 3.09
C GLN A 311 24.10 -6.47 3.17
N ILE A 312 23.23 -6.59 2.14
CA ILE A 312 21.86 -6.08 2.18
C ILE A 312 20.97 -7.16 2.79
N GLU A 313 20.48 -6.89 3.99
CA GLU A 313 19.57 -7.79 4.68
C GLU A 313 18.11 -7.44 4.36
N TYR A 314 17.25 -8.44 4.35
CA TYR A 314 15.79 -8.28 4.23
C TYR A 314 15.09 -9.28 5.14
N ARG A 315 13.81 -9.05 5.39
CA ARG A 315 12.95 -9.99 6.11
C ARG A 315 11.93 -10.61 5.16
N PRO A 316 11.46 -11.85 5.41
CA PRO A 316 10.47 -12.48 4.54
C PRO A 316 9.24 -11.60 4.36
N MET A 317 8.87 -11.39 3.11
CA MET A 317 7.67 -10.65 2.71
C MET A 317 6.56 -11.63 2.30
N GLN A 318 5.33 -11.21 2.49
CA GLN A 318 4.14 -11.99 2.18
C GLN A 318 3.26 -11.29 1.14
N ALA A 319 3.39 -9.97 1.04
CA ALA A 319 2.50 -9.13 0.22
C ALA A 319 3.21 -7.89 -0.31
N THR A 320 2.53 -7.16 -1.16
CA THR A 320 2.96 -5.95 -1.87
C THR A 320 3.96 -6.23 -2.99
N TYR A 321 4.46 -5.20 -3.62
CA TYR A 321 5.58 -5.25 -4.58
C TYR A 321 6.72 -4.31 -4.15
N LEU A 322 6.85 -4.09 -2.82
CA LEU A 322 7.72 -3.08 -2.21
C LEU A 322 8.64 -3.77 -1.21
N ALA A 323 9.88 -4.06 -1.62
CA ALA A 323 10.87 -4.70 -0.77
C ALA A 323 11.52 -3.70 0.20
N TRP A 324 11.63 -4.07 1.47
CA TRP A 324 12.24 -3.28 2.54
C TRP A 324 13.63 -3.84 2.86
N LEU A 325 14.67 -3.12 2.41
CA LEU A 325 16.05 -3.57 2.37
C LEU A 325 16.87 -2.86 3.44
N ASN A 326 17.42 -3.60 4.39
CA ASN A 326 18.37 -3.07 5.36
C ASN A 326 19.74 -2.91 4.69
N VAL A 327 20.24 -1.68 4.65
CA VAL A 327 21.50 -1.30 4.02
C VAL A 327 22.56 -0.81 5.02
N ASP A 328 22.29 -0.96 6.32
CA ASP A 328 23.17 -0.48 7.42
C ASP A 328 24.59 -1.05 7.30
N ASN A 329 24.71 -2.34 6.93
CA ASN A 329 26.00 -3.01 6.79
C ASN A 329 26.84 -2.51 5.58
N LEU A 330 26.26 -1.71 4.67
CA LEU A 330 27.02 -1.07 3.60
C LEU A 330 27.82 0.15 4.08
N ASN A 331 27.55 0.65 5.29
CA ASN A 331 28.21 1.83 5.89
C ASN A 331 28.16 3.07 4.97
N LEU A 332 27.09 3.25 4.22
CA LEU A 332 26.87 4.40 3.33
C LEU A 332 26.22 5.53 4.11
N GLU A 333 26.78 6.74 4.03
CA GLU A 333 26.20 7.93 4.70
C GLU A 333 24.81 8.28 4.14
N LYS A 334 24.65 8.16 2.81
CA LYS A 334 23.42 8.51 2.08
C LYS A 334 23.07 7.41 1.06
N PRO A 335 22.55 6.28 1.52
CA PRO A 335 22.35 5.12 0.66
C PRO A 335 21.49 5.39 -0.59
N ALA A 336 20.39 6.15 -0.46
CA ALA A 336 19.51 6.47 -1.58
C ALA A 336 20.24 7.29 -2.66
N GLN A 337 21.03 8.28 -2.26
CA GLN A 337 21.82 9.10 -3.19
C GLN A 337 22.95 8.30 -3.84
N PHE A 338 23.58 7.38 -3.09
CA PHE A 338 24.57 6.48 -3.63
C PHE A 338 24.01 5.65 -4.79
N PHE A 339 22.88 4.98 -4.59
CA PHE A 339 22.27 4.18 -5.65
C PHE A 339 21.74 5.03 -6.81
N GLU A 340 21.24 6.24 -6.54
CA GLU A 340 20.84 7.18 -7.59
C GLU A 340 22.03 7.57 -8.49
N ALA A 341 23.21 7.86 -7.91
CA ALA A 341 24.43 8.13 -8.64
C ALA A 341 24.91 6.92 -9.48
N HIS A 342 24.48 5.72 -9.15
CA HIS A 342 24.73 4.48 -9.88
C HIS A 342 23.55 4.04 -10.77
N GLY A 343 22.61 4.96 -11.04
CA GLY A 343 21.54 4.77 -12.00
C GLY A 343 20.32 4.00 -11.46
N ILE A 344 20.06 4.01 -10.12
CA ILE A 344 18.89 3.37 -9.52
C ILE A 344 18.21 4.32 -8.52
N GLY A 345 16.97 4.72 -8.78
CA GLY A 345 16.17 5.54 -7.88
C GLY A 345 15.36 4.67 -6.91
N LEU A 346 15.73 4.67 -5.63
CA LEU A 346 15.05 3.96 -4.53
C LEU A 346 14.39 4.97 -3.58
N SER A 347 13.40 4.50 -2.78
CA SER A 347 12.88 5.33 -1.68
C SER A 347 13.82 5.27 -0.48
N ASP A 348 14.21 6.44 0.04
CA ASP A 348 14.89 6.56 1.33
C ASP A 348 13.95 6.08 2.46
N GLY A 349 14.47 5.31 3.39
CA GLY A 349 13.73 4.78 4.53
C GLY A 349 13.44 5.81 5.62
N LYS A 350 14.19 6.90 5.69
CA LYS A 350 14.02 7.94 6.69
C LYS A 350 12.59 8.50 6.79
N PRO A 351 11.88 8.81 5.67
CA PRO A 351 10.49 9.24 5.73
C PRO A 351 9.51 8.18 6.26
N PHE A 352 9.87 6.89 6.22
CA PHE A 352 9.07 5.77 6.74
C PHE A 352 9.31 5.55 8.25
N GLY A 353 10.33 6.21 8.82
CA GLY A 353 10.69 6.09 10.23
C GLY A 353 11.98 5.30 10.51
N ASP A 354 12.70 4.82 9.48
CA ASP A 354 13.96 4.10 9.67
C ASP A 354 14.97 4.37 8.54
N SER A 355 16.00 5.16 8.84
CA SER A 355 17.05 5.57 7.87
C SER A 355 18.05 4.47 7.50
N LYS A 356 18.01 3.31 8.17
CA LYS A 356 18.86 2.14 7.86
C LYS A 356 18.37 1.35 6.66
N TYR A 357 17.20 1.70 6.14
CA TYR A 357 16.53 0.95 5.10
C TYR A 357 16.32 1.77 3.82
N LEU A 358 16.18 1.03 2.73
CA LEU A 358 15.66 1.53 1.44
C LEU A 358 14.46 0.70 1.03
N ARG A 359 13.49 1.32 0.34
CA ARG A 359 12.38 0.58 -0.26
C ARG A 359 12.56 0.49 -1.77
N LEU A 360 12.55 -0.75 -2.29
CA LEU A 360 12.64 -1.09 -3.69
C LEU A 360 11.29 -1.59 -4.21
N ASN A 361 10.77 -0.98 -5.28
CA ASN A 361 9.57 -1.42 -5.99
C ASN A 361 9.97 -2.45 -7.07
N PHE A 362 9.54 -3.71 -6.93
CA PHE A 362 9.77 -4.77 -7.91
C PHE A 362 8.55 -5.09 -8.79
N GLY A 363 7.52 -4.23 -8.80
CA GLY A 363 6.36 -4.30 -9.69
C GLY A 363 6.71 -3.80 -11.11
N CYS A 364 7.61 -4.49 -11.77
CA CYS A 364 8.10 -4.19 -13.11
C CYS A 364 8.44 -5.49 -13.86
N SER A 365 8.88 -5.41 -15.12
CA SER A 365 9.39 -6.58 -15.82
C SER A 365 10.62 -7.18 -15.11
N LYS A 366 10.81 -8.48 -15.25
CA LYS A 366 11.97 -9.18 -14.70
C LYS A 366 13.29 -8.64 -15.26
N ASN A 367 13.29 -8.28 -16.55
CA ASN A 367 14.46 -7.68 -17.19
C ASN A 367 14.86 -6.35 -16.54
N ARG A 368 13.86 -5.49 -16.21
CA ARG A 368 14.12 -4.22 -15.53
C ARG A 368 14.62 -4.41 -14.10
N LEU A 369 14.03 -5.36 -13.37
CA LEU A 369 14.49 -5.72 -12.04
C LEU A 369 15.93 -6.24 -12.07
N SER A 370 16.23 -7.15 -13.00
CA SER A 370 17.57 -7.69 -13.19
C SER A 370 18.60 -6.59 -13.47
N GLU A 371 18.30 -5.68 -14.40
CA GLU A 371 19.19 -4.55 -14.73
C GLU A 371 19.42 -3.64 -13.50
N ALA A 372 18.39 -3.37 -12.72
CA ALA A 372 18.53 -2.55 -11.52
C ALA A 372 19.43 -3.22 -10.47
N LEU A 373 19.25 -4.50 -10.21
CA LEU A 373 20.04 -5.26 -9.25
C LEU A 373 21.51 -5.38 -9.69
N GLU A 374 21.74 -5.59 -10.98
CA GLU A 374 23.10 -5.59 -11.55
C GLU A 374 23.78 -4.21 -11.44
N ARG A 375 23.04 -3.11 -11.61
CA ARG A 375 23.59 -1.77 -11.38
C ARG A 375 23.93 -1.56 -9.90
N MET A 376 23.07 -2.01 -8.96
CA MET A 376 23.36 -1.96 -7.53
C MET A 376 24.66 -2.68 -7.21
N HIS A 377 24.83 -3.90 -7.69
CA HIS A 377 26.01 -4.71 -7.47
C HIS A 377 27.28 -4.07 -8.06
N ARG A 378 27.23 -3.66 -9.34
CA ARG A 378 28.36 -2.97 -9.98
C ARG A 378 28.75 -1.68 -9.28
N GLY A 379 27.77 -0.89 -8.80
CA GLY A 379 28.04 0.34 -8.05
C GLY A 379 28.80 0.07 -6.75
N LEU A 380 28.38 -0.95 -6.00
CA LEU A 380 29.04 -1.34 -4.74
C LEU A 380 30.46 -1.87 -4.96
N ILE A 381 30.70 -2.64 -6.01
CA ILE A 381 32.05 -3.11 -6.38
C ILE A 381 32.93 -1.92 -6.80
N LYS A 382 32.44 -1.05 -7.68
CA LYS A 382 33.20 0.09 -8.21
C LYS A 382 33.71 1.01 -7.11
N GLU A 383 32.92 1.20 -6.07
CA GLU A 383 33.28 2.05 -4.92
C GLU A 383 33.95 1.24 -3.78
N ASN A 384 34.32 -0.02 -4.01
CA ASN A 384 34.96 -0.94 -3.04
C ASN A 384 34.17 -1.13 -1.73
N ILE A 385 32.84 -1.01 -1.78
CA ILE A 385 31.96 -1.29 -0.64
C ILE A 385 31.85 -2.80 -0.40
N ILE A 386 31.85 -3.58 -1.48
CA ILE A 386 31.91 -5.05 -1.47
C ILE A 386 33.09 -5.53 -2.34
N GLY A 387 33.61 -6.72 -2.02
CA GLY A 387 34.72 -7.30 -2.78
C GLY A 387 34.34 -7.74 -4.20
N HIS A 388 35.35 -7.82 -5.09
CA HIS A 388 35.17 -8.50 -6.37
C HIS A 388 34.90 -9.99 -6.11
N GLU A 389 34.00 -10.61 -6.87
CA GLU A 389 33.87 -12.07 -6.89
C GLU A 389 35.19 -12.70 -7.32
N GLN A 390 35.69 -13.67 -6.54
CA GLN A 390 36.84 -14.49 -6.94
C GLN A 390 36.39 -15.58 -7.93
#